data_b2de93a0994e76f53b917d6f02811553
#
_entry.id   b2de93a0994e76f53b917d6f02811553
#
_cell.length_a   1.000
_cell.length_b   1.000
_cell.length_c   1.000
_cell.angle_alpha   90.00
_cell.angle_beta   90.00
_cell.angle_gamma   90.00
#
_symmetry.space_group_name_H-M   'P 1'
#
loop_
_entity.id
_entity.type
_entity.pdbx_description
1 polymer ?
#
loop_
_entity_poly.entity_id
_entity_poly.type
_entity_poly.pdbx_seq_one_letter_code
_entity_poly.pdbx_strand_id
1 'polypeptide(L)'
;DEGLKKEGEYFLECLMHPQREAMIHIFFGERAASKISDVPKDTKIMDIKKAGIIGSGTMGGGIAMCFANAGIPVHIIDQDEENLKRGISVIEKNYDFMVNKGRLTSEQKDAIFGLVTSSLDYSDISDCDIVIEAVYENLELKHEIFKALDQHVKPEAILASNTSGLDIDSI
;
A
#
# COMPACT_ATOMS: atom_id res chain seq x y z
N ASP A 1 40.17 -5.60 -33.01
CA ASP A 1 39.92 -5.77 -31.59
C ASP A 1 38.84 -6.83 -31.40
N GLU A 2 39.23 -8.00 -30.90
CA GLU A 2 38.35 -9.19 -30.85
C GLU A 2 37.16 -8.99 -29.86
N GLY A 3 37.37 -8.23 -28.80
CA GLY A 3 36.32 -7.89 -27.82
C GLY A 3 35.18 -7.10 -28.41
N LEU A 4 35.49 -6.06 -29.18
CA LEU A 4 34.46 -5.21 -29.85
C LEU A 4 33.67 -6.01 -30.89
N LYS A 5 34.34 -6.93 -31.58
CA LYS A 5 33.65 -7.81 -32.54
C LYS A 5 32.65 -8.72 -31.82
N LYS A 6 33.06 -9.30 -30.69
CA LYS A 6 32.24 -10.20 -29.87
C LYS A 6 31.03 -9.44 -29.27
N GLU A 7 31.25 -8.23 -28.77
CA GLU A 7 30.20 -7.34 -28.30
C GLU A 7 29.14 -7.05 -29.39
N GLY A 8 29.61 -6.75 -30.61
CA GLY A 8 28.73 -6.53 -31.76
C GLY A 8 27.89 -7.76 -32.12
N GLU A 9 28.47 -8.97 -32.07
CA GLU A 9 27.75 -10.21 -32.30
C GLU A 9 26.64 -10.41 -31.26
N TYR A 10 26.94 -10.27 -29.97
CA TYR A 10 25.95 -10.40 -28.90
C TYR A 10 24.87 -9.28 -28.96
N PHE A 11 25.25 -8.07 -29.30
CA PHE A 11 24.28 -7.00 -29.47
C PHE A 11 23.25 -7.33 -30.57
N LEU A 12 23.74 -7.82 -31.71
CA LEU A 12 22.85 -8.23 -32.82
C LEU A 12 21.96 -9.42 -32.42
N GLU A 13 22.49 -10.40 -31.72
CA GLU A 13 21.70 -11.52 -31.20
C GLU A 13 20.58 -11.04 -30.28
N CYS A 14 20.88 -10.19 -29.32
CA CYS A 14 19.87 -9.61 -28.43
C CYS A 14 18.86 -8.74 -29.19
N LEU A 15 19.32 -7.94 -30.14
CA LEU A 15 18.50 -7.06 -30.96
C LEU A 15 17.48 -7.84 -31.80
N MET A 16 17.87 -9.00 -32.32
CA MET A 16 17.01 -9.85 -33.16
C MET A 16 16.19 -10.86 -32.34
N HIS A 17 16.41 -10.94 -31.03
CA HIS A 17 15.72 -11.90 -30.17
C HIS A 17 14.26 -11.48 -29.94
N PRO A 18 13.27 -12.41 -29.98
CA PRO A 18 11.86 -12.09 -29.76
C PRO A 18 11.55 -11.41 -28.41
N GLN A 19 12.31 -11.73 -27.36
CA GLN A 19 12.17 -11.08 -26.05
C GLN A 19 12.43 -9.59 -26.07
N ARG A 20 13.18 -9.06 -27.06
CA ARG A 20 13.40 -7.61 -27.19
C ARG A 20 12.08 -6.84 -27.28
N GLU A 21 11.13 -7.30 -28.08
CA GLU A 21 9.84 -6.62 -28.24
C GLU A 21 9.04 -6.60 -26.93
N ALA A 22 9.04 -7.71 -26.21
CA ALA A 22 8.42 -7.79 -24.90
C ALA A 22 9.08 -6.83 -23.88
N MET A 23 10.40 -6.76 -23.84
CA MET A 23 11.15 -5.85 -22.97
C MET A 23 10.89 -4.38 -23.31
N ILE A 24 10.84 -4.03 -24.61
CA ILE A 24 10.51 -2.68 -25.06
C ILE A 24 9.06 -2.32 -24.66
N HIS A 25 8.12 -3.25 -24.84
CA HIS A 25 6.72 -3.05 -24.45
C HIS A 25 6.58 -2.76 -22.96
N ILE A 26 7.20 -3.57 -22.10
CA ILE A 26 7.19 -3.37 -20.64
C ILE A 26 7.83 -2.03 -20.28
N PHE A 27 9.00 -1.71 -20.83
CA PHE A 27 9.70 -0.47 -20.57
C PHE A 27 8.87 0.79 -20.87
N PHE A 28 8.15 0.80 -22.00
CA PHE A 28 7.26 1.92 -22.33
C PHE A 28 5.92 1.84 -21.58
N GLY A 29 5.42 0.63 -21.31
CA GLY A 29 4.21 0.40 -20.52
C GLY A 29 4.32 0.96 -19.11
N GLU A 30 5.40 0.67 -18.40
CA GLU A 30 5.67 1.22 -17.06
C GLU A 30 5.72 2.75 -17.05
N ARG A 31 6.35 3.35 -18.07
CA ARG A 31 6.40 4.81 -18.23
C ARG A 31 5.08 5.43 -18.59
N ALA A 32 4.25 4.73 -19.35
CA ALA A 32 2.92 5.19 -19.71
C ALA A 32 1.96 5.09 -18.51
N ALA A 33 2.04 4.02 -17.73
CA ALA A 33 1.20 3.80 -16.55
C ALA A 33 1.36 4.88 -15.47
N SER A 34 2.53 5.51 -15.40
CA SER A 34 2.78 6.64 -14.48
C SER A 34 2.20 7.98 -14.94
N LYS A 35 1.60 8.03 -16.14
CA LYS A 35 1.01 9.24 -16.73
C LYS A 35 -0.51 9.13 -16.74
N ILE A 36 -1.16 9.91 -15.90
CA ILE A 36 -2.62 10.01 -15.85
C ILE A 36 -3.03 11.16 -16.77
N SER A 37 -3.69 10.84 -17.90
CA SER A 37 -3.93 11.80 -18.98
C SER A 37 -4.94 12.89 -18.64
N ASP A 38 -5.85 12.60 -17.71
CA ASP A 38 -6.94 13.48 -17.25
C ASP A 38 -6.61 14.24 -15.96
N VAL A 39 -5.41 14.03 -15.39
CA VAL A 39 -4.92 14.80 -14.24
C VAL A 39 -3.94 15.86 -14.72
N PRO A 40 -4.23 17.18 -14.56
CA PRO A 40 -3.31 18.26 -14.88
C PRO A 40 -1.98 18.13 -14.13
N LYS A 41 -0.87 18.51 -14.76
CA LYS A 41 0.48 18.42 -14.17
C LYS A 41 0.69 19.32 -12.96
N ASP A 42 -0.10 20.36 -12.81
CA ASP A 42 -0.09 21.33 -11.72
C ASP A 42 -1.11 21.01 -10.61
N THR A 43 -1.76 19.83 -10.69
CA THR A 43 -2.64 19.36 -9.63
C THR A 43 -1.88 19.30 -8.31
N LYS A 44 -2.43 19.94 -7.29
CA LYS A 44 -1.84 19.95 -5.95
C LYS A 44 -1.83 18.55 -5.35
N ILE A 45 -0.68 18.16 -4.87
CA ILE A 45 -0.52 16.90 -4.14
C ILE A 45 -1.04 17.09 -2.72
N MET A 46 -1.86 16.15 -2.24
CA MET A 46 -2.32 16.13 -0.85
C MET A 46 -1.17 15.64 0.06
N ASP A 47 -0.96 16.33 1.16
CA ASP A 47 0.00 15.93 2.19
C ASP A 47 -0.68 14.93 3.14
N ILE A 48 -0.24 13.67 3.09
CA ILE A 48 -0.79 12.59 3.92
C ILE A 48 -0.03 12.53 5.25
N LYS A 49 -0.67 12.94 6.32
CA LYS A 49 -0.10 13.00 7.69
C LYS A 49 -0.56 11.87 8.59
N LYS A 50 -1.71 11.27 8.31
CA LYS A 50 -2.27 10.16 9.07
C LYS A 50 -3.08 9.25 8.15
N ALA A 51 -2.89 7.95 8.29
CA ALA A 51 -3.62 6.93 7.54
C ALA A 51 -4.53 6.11 8.46
N GLY A 52 -5.68 5.67 7.92
CA GLY A 52 -6.56 4.69 8.52
C GLY A 52 -6.59 3.41 7.71
N ILE A 53 -6.68 2.26 8.37
CA ILE A 53 -6.80 0.94 7.71
C ILE A 53 -8.01 0.23 8.31
N ILE A 54 -8.89 -0.25 7.47
CA ILE A 54 -10.02 -1.09 7.88
C ILE A 54 -9.70 -2.54 7.55
N GLY A 55 -9.57 -3.35 8.59
CA GLY A 55 -9.15 -4.74 8.53
C GLY A 55 -7.69 -4.94 8.94
N SER A 56 -7.47 -5.79 9.94
CA SER A 56 -6.16 -6.12 10.51
C SER A 56 -5.55 -7.40 9.94
N GLY A 57 -6.10 -7.91 8.84
CA GLY A 57 -5.61 -9.10 8.15
C GLY A 57 -4.25 -8.92 7.50
N THR A 58 -3.82 -9.92 6.71
CA THR A 58 -2.50 -9.94 6.07
C THR A 58 -2.24 -8.68 5.24
N MET A 59 -3.22 -8.26 4.41
CA MET A 59 -3.05 -7.09 3.55
C MET A 59 -3.12 -5.80 4.36
N GLY A 60 -4.12 -5.64 5.25
CA GLY A 60 -4.24 -4.44 6.08
C GLY A 60 -3.02 -4.23 6.98
N GLY A 61 -2.52 -5.29 7.62
CA GLY A 61 -1.29 -5.22 8.41
C GLY A 61 -0.07 -4.84 7.57
N GLY A 62 0.07 -5.41 6.36
CA GLY A 62 1.15 -5.06 5.45
C GLY A 62 1.09 -3.60 4.98
N ILE A 63 -0.10 -3.10 4.64
CA ILE A 63 -0.32 -1.70 4.25
C ILE A 63 0.00 -0.76 5.41
N ALA A 64 -0.45 -1.09 6.63
CA ALA A 64 -0.13 -0.32 7.82
C ALA A 64 1.39 -0.22 8.06
N MET A 65 2.12 -1.32 7.89
CA MET A 65 3.59 -1.32 7.96
C MET A 65 4.22 -0.41 6.90
N CYS A 66 3.67 -0.31 5.69
CA CYS A 66 4.17 0.60 4.66
C CYS A 66 4.07 2.07 5.11
N PHE A 67 2.94 2.48 5.69
CA PHE A 67 2.78 3.83 6.23
C PHE A 67 3.72 4.09 7.41
N ALA A 68 3.78 3.19 8.38
CA ALA A 68 4.68 3.32 9.52
C ALA A 68 6.15 3.41 9.10
N ASN A 69 6.60 2.61 8.14
CA ASN A 69 7.95 2.66 7.58
C ASN A 69 8.24 3.98 6.84
N ALA A 70 7.22 4.64 6.30
CA ALA A 70 7.33 5.98 5.72
C ALA A 70 7.29 7.11 6.76
N GLY A 71 7.18 6.78 8.05
CA GLY A 71 7.07 7.75 9.14
C GLY A 71 5.68 8.36 9.28
N ILE A 72 4.65 7.77 8.68
CA ILE A 72 3.27 8.24 8.73
C ILE A 72 2.51 7.46 9.80
N PRO A 73 1.94 8.12 10.82
CA PRO A 73 1.07 7.49 11.79
C PRO A 73 -0.10 6.78 11.13
N VAL A 74 -0.41 5.58 11.60
CA VAL A 74 -1.46 4.74 11.03
C VAL A 74 -2.34 4.15 12.13
N HIS A 75 -3.66 4.22 11.93
CA HIS A 75 -4.63 3.64 12.83
C HIS A 75 -5.38 2.50 12.15
N ILE A 76 -5.38 1.33 12.80
CA ILE A 76 -6.03 0.12 12.28
C ILE A 76 -7.35 -0.08 13.02
N ILE A 77 -8.43 -0.26 12.25
CA ILE A 77 -9.73 -0.66 12.78
C ILE A 77 -10.05 -2.08 12.32
N ASP A 78 -10.59 -2.87 13.22
CA ASP A 78 -11.21 -4.16 12.90
C ASP A 78 -12.56 -4.25 13.62
N GLN A 79 -13.45 -5.13 13.16
CA GLN A 79 -14.75 -5.36 13.79
C GLN A 79 -14.68 -6.25 15.05
N ASP A 80 -13.56 -6.95 15.23
CA ASP A 80 -13.37 -7.96 16.27
C ASP A 80 -12.02 -7.76 16.99
N GLU A 81 -12.09 -7.70 18.33
CA GLU A 81 -10.93 -7.43 19.17
C GLU A 81 -9.87 -8.54 19.09
N GLU A 82 -10.30 -9.79 18.94
CA GLU A 82 -9.39 -10.93 18.83
C GLU A 82 -8.63 -10.90 17.50
N ASN A 83 -9.35 -10.61 16.40
CA ASN A 83 -8.74 -10.40 15.09
C ASN A 83 -7.74 -9.24 15.12
N LEU A 84 -8.12 -8.13 15.74
CA LEU A 84 -7.27 -6.94 15.88
C LEU A 84 -5.98 -7.26 16.64
N LYS A 85 -6.08 -7.88 17.80
CA LYS A 85 -4.92 -8.32 18.62
C LYS A 85 -4.00 -9.26 17.83
N ARG A 86 -4.59 -10.21 17.09
CA ARG A 86 -3.82 -11.12 16.24
C ARG A 86 -3.10 -10.36 15.12
N GLY A 87 -3.76 -9.43 14.44
CA GLY A 87 -3.18 -8.60 13.39
C GLY A 87 -2.01 -7.77 13.90
N ILE A 88 -2.17 -7.07 15.02
CA ILE A 88 -1.10 -6.27 15.65
C ILE A 88 0.07 -7.17 16.07
N SER A 89 -0.19 -8.35 16.64
CA SER A 89 0.87 -9.31 16.97
C SER A 89 1.66 -9.78 15.76
N VAL A 90 1.03 -9.92 14.60
CA VAL A 90 1.73 -10.26 13.34
C VAL A 90 2.64 -9.12 12.89
N ILE A 91 2.18 -7.88 12.96
CA ILE A 91 3.00 -6.70 12.64
C ILE A 91 4.23 -6.66 13.54
N GLU A 92 4.05 -6.81 14.85
CA GLU A 92 5.15 -6.81 15.83
C GLU A 92 6.18 -7.91 15.51
N LYS A 93 5.72 -9.14 15.27
CA LYS A 93 6.59 -10.27 14.90
C LYS A 93 7.37 -10.01 13.60
N ASN A 94 6.77 -9.33 12.64
CA ASN A 94 7.46 -8.95 11.40
C ASN A 94 8.60 -7.97 11.69
N TYR A 95 8.39 -6.99 12.57
CA TYR A 95 9.45 -6.07 12.98
C TYR A 95 10.52 -6.78 13.81
N ASP A 96 10.16 -7.69 14.72
CA ASP A 96 11.11 -8.53 15.46
C ASP A 96 12.00 -9.35 14.52
N PHE A 97 11.39 -9.92 13.48
CA PHE A 97 12.15 -10.63 12.45
C PHE A 97 13.16 -9.70 11.72
N MET A 98 12.79 -8.45 11.45
CA MET A 98 13.70 -7.48 10.83
C MET A 98 14.87 -7.11 11.76
N VAL A 99 14.61 -6.97 13.06
CA VAL A 99 15.67 -6.76 14.07
C VAL A 99 16.59 -7.98 14.14
N ASN A 100 16.04 -9.18 14.24
CA ASN A 100 16.82 -10.43 14.30
C ASN A 100 17.69 -10.65 13.05
N LYS A 101 17.28 -10.12 11.91
CA LYS A 101 18.06 -10.13 10.65
C LYS A 101 19.06 -8.98 10.54
N GLY A 102 19.17 -8.11 11.54
CA GLY A 102 20.06 -6.95 11.52
C GLY A 102 19.65 -5.87 10.50
N ARG A 103 18.39 -5.86 10.06
CA ARG A 103 17.84 -4.87 9.11
C ARG A 103 17.30 -3.62 9.82
N LEU A 104 16.95 -3.74 11.10
CA LEU A 104 16.54 -2.67 11.99
C LEU A 104 17.26 -2.81 13.32
N THR A 105 17.47 -1.70 14.04
CA THR A 105 17.79 -1.74 15.48
C THR A 105 16.51 -1.84 16.30
N SER A 106 16.63 -2.20 17.58
CA SER A 106 15.47 -2.23 18.49
C SER A 106 14.83 -0.86 18.63
N GLU A 107 15.63 0.20 18.71
CA GLU A 107 15.17 1.59 18.81
C GLU A 107 14.41 2.01 17.54
N GLN A 108 14.87 1.60 16.36
CA GLN A 108 14.17 1.84 15.11
C GLN A 108 12.84 1.10 15.05
N LYS A 109 12.82 -0.17 15.48
CA LYS A 109 11.58 -0.94 15.61
C LYS A 109 10.59 -0.20 16.50
N ASP A 110 11.00 0.17 17.71
CA ASP A 110 10.12 0.82 18.68
C ASP A 110 9.57 2.15 18.16
N ALA A 111 10.38 2.95 17.47
CA ALA A 111 9.96 4.18 16.84
C ALA A 111 8.93 3.96 15.72
N ILE A 112 9.15 2.97 14.84
CA ILE A 112 8.25 2.67 13.72
C ILE A 112 6.96 2.03 14.21
N PHE A 113 7.07 1.01 15.08
CA PHE A 113 5.89 0.31 15.62
C PHE A 113 5.04 1.24 16.49
N GLY A 114 5.66 2.22 17.17
CA GLY A 114 4.96 3.26 17.92
C GLY A 114 4.04 4.17 17.08
N LEU A 115 4.20 4.17 15.75
CA LEU A 115 3.29 4.86 14.82
C LEU A 115 2.02 4.06 14.51
N VAL A 116 1.97 2.78 14.88
CA VAL A 116 0.81 1.91 14.65
C VAL A 116 -0.07 1.91 15.90
N THR A 117 -1.29 2.38 15.74
CA THR A 117 -2.32 2.34 16.78
C THR A 117 -3.53 1.54 16.29
N SER A 118 -4.42 1.13 17.18
CA SER A 118 -5.58 0.33 16.78
C SER A 118 -6.75 0.45 17.74
N SER A 119 -7.96 0.36 17.22
CA SER A 119 -9.21 0.30 17.99
C SER A 119 -10.31 -0.41 17.23
N LEU A 120 -11.52 -0.43 17.82
CA LEU A 120 -12.75 -0.92 17.17
C LEU A 120 -13.68 0.25 16.76
N ASP A 121 -13.29 1.49 17.02
CA ASP A 121 -14.14 2.65 16.86
C ASP A 121 -13.74 3.48 15.62
N TYR A 122 -14.67 3.66 14.70
CA TYR A 122 -14.49 4.50 13.51
C TYR A 122 -14.21 5.97 13.81
N SER A 123 -14.57 6.47 15.00
CA SER A 123 -14.28 7.85 15.39
C SER A 123 -12.78 8.15 15.48
N ASP A 124 -11.94 7.13 15.73
CA ASP A 124 -10.49 7.25 15.87
C ASP A 124 -9.75 7.51 14.55
N ILE A 125 -10.44 7.36 13.41
CA ILE A 125 -9.91 7.69 12.07
C ILE A 125 -10.50 8.96 11.46
N SER A 126 -11.27 9.73 12.24
CA SER A 126 -11.94 10.94 11.76
C SER A 126 -10.99 12.02 11.22
N ASP A 127 -9.76 12.07 11.70
CA ASP A 127 -8.70 12.99 11.28
C ASP A 127 -7.75 12.42 10.21
N CYS A 128 -7.95 11.20 9.75
CA CYS A 128 -7.13 10.59 8.72
C CYS A 128 -7.24 11.32 7.37
N ASP A 129 -6.12 11.40 6.64
CA ASP A 129 -6.06 11.99 5.29
C ASP A 129 -6.36 10.95 4.20
N ILE A 130 -6.10 9.69 4.50
CA ILE A 130 -6.41 8.53 3.67
C ILE A 130 -6.91 7.39 4.53
N VAL A 131 -7.95 6.69 4.08
CA VAL A 131 -8.42 5.46 4.69
C VAL A 131 -8.46 4.37 3.64
N ILE A 132 -7.85 3.22 3.92
CA ILE A 132 -7.79 2.08 3.01
C ILE A 132 -8.56 0.91 3.59
N GLU A 133 -9.60 0.49 2.89
CA GLU A 133 -10.35 -0.72 3.20
C GLU A 133 -9.58 -1.95 2.70
N ALA A 134 -9.37 -2.92 3.60
CA ALA A 134 -8.63 -4.17 3.35
C ALA A 134 -9.31 -5.37 4.04
N VAL A 135 -10.64 -5.43 3.96
CA VAL A 135 -11.46 -6.54 4.49
C VAL A 135 -11.69 -7.63 3.45
N TYR A 136 -12.52 -8.61 3.79
CA TYR A 136 -12.90 -9.68 2.87
C TYR A 136 -13.56 -9.15 1.60
N GLU A 137 -13.31 -9.84 0.47
CA GLU A 137 -13.80 -9.49 -0.86
C GLU A 137 -15.31 -9.80 -0.97
N ASN A 138 -16.14 -8.95 -0.36
CA ASN A 138 -17.60 -9.01 -0.36
C ASN A 138 -18.15 -7.59 -0.56
N LEU A 139 -18.92 -7.40 -1.63
CA LEU A 139 -19.44 -6.09 -2.04
C LEU A 139 -20.36 -5.47 -0.99
N GLU A 140 -21.25 -6.25 -0.39
CA GLU A 140 -22.21 -5.76 0.61
C GLU A 140 -21.46 -5.24 1.86
N LEU A 141 -20.47 -6.02 2.33
CA LEU A 141 -19.63 -5.61 3.45
C LEU A 141 -18.87 -4.31 3.15
N LYS A 142 -18.32 -4.17 1.92
CA LYS A 142 -17.63 -2.94 1.53
C LYS A 142 -18.58 -1.75 1.48
N HIS A 143 -19.81 -1.92 0.98
CA HIS A 143 -20.83 -0.87 1.03
C HIS A 143 -21.14 -0.42 2.47
N GLU A 144 -21.26 -1.34 3.43
CA GLU A 144 -21.47 -0.98 4.84
C GLU A 144 -20.29 -0.19 5.40
N ILE A 145 -19.07 -0.63 5.09
CA ILE A 145 -17.85 0.04 5.53
C ILE A 145 -17.75 1.44 4.93
N PHE A 146 -17.93 1.61 3.62
CA PHE A 146 -17.81 2.92 2.97
C PHE A 146 -18.90 3.89 3.44
N LYS A 147 -20.12 3.41 3.73
CA LYS A 147 -21.16 4.21 4.39
C LYS A 147 -20.76 4.69 5.79
N ALA A 148 -20.09 3.81 6.55
CA ALA A 148 -19.58 4.19 7.87
C ALA A 148 -18.41 5.18 7.75
N LEU A 149 -17.50 4.98 6.80
CA LEU A 149 -16.40 5.92 6.53
C LEU A 149 -16.90 7.30 6.14
N ASP A 150 -17.89 7.39 5.27
CA ASP A 150 -18.52 8.66 4.86
C ASP A 150 -19.09 9.46 6.04
N GLN A 151 -19.53 8.79 7.09
CA GLN A 151 -20.07 9.43 8.29
C GLN A 151 -19.03 9.87 9.30
N HIS A 152 -17.86 9.23 9.35
CA HIS A 152 -16.86 9.42 10.41
C HIS A 152 -15.61 10.13 9.94
N VAL A 153 -15.23 9.97 8.68
CA VAL A 153 -13.98 10.53 8.13
C VAL A 153 -14.23 11.92 7.55
N LYS A 154 -13.23 12.79 7.65
CA LYS A 154 -13.35 14.15 7.10
C LYS A 154 -13.58 14.16 5.58
N PRO A 155 -14.34 15.12 5.04
CA PRO A 155 -14.74 15.14 3.63
C PRO A 155 -13.60 15.15 2.62
N GLU A 156 -12.43 15.67 2.99
CA GLU A 156 -11.27 15.78 2.11
C GLU A 156 -10.42 14.51 2.09
N ALA A 157 -10.72 13.52 2.94
CA ALA A 157 -9.94 12.30 3.01
C ALA A 157 -10.12 11.45 1.75
N ILE A 158 -9.03 10.79 1.37
CA ILE A 158 -9.07 9.80 0.29
C ILE A 158 -9.61 8.49 0.88
N LEU A 159 -10.71 7.98 0.33
CA LEU A 159 -11.22 6.64 0.64
C LEU A 159 -10.78 5.69 -0.48
N ALA A 160 -10.08 4.63 -0.12
CA ALA A 160 -9.52 3.67 -1.06
C ALA A 160 -9.89 2.23 -0.67
N SER A 161 -10.01 1.35 -1.65
CA SER A 161 -10.20 -0.08 -1.43
C SER A 161 -9.01 -0.88 -1.93
N ASN A 162 -8.63 -1.92 -1.18
CA ASN A 162 -7.64 -2.91 -1.60
C ASN A 162 -8.29 -4.06 -2.39
N THR A 163 -9.43 -3.84 -3.04
CA THR A 163 -10.05 -4.83 -3.91
C THR A 163 -9.17 -5.15 -5.12
N SER A 164 -9.14 -6.40 -5.53
CA SER A 164 -8.48 -6.85 -6.77
C SER A 164 -9.44 -7.42 -7.80
N GLY A 165 -10.68 -7.71 -7.39
CA GLY A 165 -11.65 -8.42 -8.21
C GLY A 165 -13.01 -7.75 -8.37
N LEU A 166 -13.37 -6.85 -7.46
CA LEU A 166 -14.63 -6.12 -7.54
C LEU A 166 -14.48 -4.86 -8.39
N ASP A 167 -15.53 -4.48 -9.04
CA ASP A 167 -15.62 -3.21 -9.75
C ASP A 167 -15.63 -2.07 -8.74
N ILE A 168 -14.62 -1.21 -8.80
CA ILE A 168 -14.45 -0.09 -7.85
C ILE A 168 -15.60 0.93 -7.96
N ASP A 169 -16.18 1.09 -9.15
CA ASP A 169 -17.31 1.99 -9.38
C ASP A 169 -18.62 1.45 -8.76
N SER A 170 -18.60 0.19 -8.31
CA SER A 170 -19.72 -0.45 -7.63
C SER A 170 -19.58 -0.45 -6.11
N ILE A 171 -18.43 -0.03 -5.59
CA ILE A 171 -18.17 0.08 -4.14
C ILE A 171 -18.53 1.48 -3.65
#